data_ddf20efa93b9fad5ef6f82008489f481
#
_entry.id   ddf20efa93b9fad5ef6f82008489f481
#
_cell.length_a   1.000
_cell.length_b   1.000
_cell.length_c   1.000
_cell.angle_alpha   90.00
_cell.angle_beta   90.00
_cell.angle_gamma   90.00
#
_symmetry.space_group_name_H-M   'P 1'
#
loop_
_entity.id
_entity.type
_entity.pdbx_description
1 polymer ?
#
loop_
_entity_poly.entity_id
_entity_poly.type
_entity_poly.pdbx_seq_one_letter_code
_entity_poly.pdbx_strand_id
1 'polypeptide(L)' 'MSMAQVIRAAMKKQGVTFSQLSRQLGCTTQNISGKMRRDNFRESELQEIATAIGCRFEGRFISEETGKPVE' A
#
# COMPACT_ATOMS: atom_id res chain seq x y z
N MET A 1 -14.90 -2.78 4.93
CA MET A 1 -13.43 -2.71 5.06
C MET A 1 -12.93 -1.45 4.35
N SER A 2 -12.13 -0.65 5.03
CA SER A 2 -11.60 0.57 4.43
C SER A 2 -10.37 0.25 3.58
N MET A 3 -10.04 1.13 2.64
CA MET A 3 -8.84 0.97 1.83
C MET A 3 -7.58 1.01 2.71
N ALA A 4 -7.59 1.81 3.77
CA ALA A 4 -6.47 1.85 4.70
C ALA A 4 -6.22 0.49 5.35
N GLN A 5 -7.28 -0.22 5.72
CA GLN A 5 -7.15 -1.56 6.27
C GLN A 5 -6.59 -2.54 5.25
N VAL A 6 -7.03 -2.42 4.00
CA VAL A 6 -6.54 -3.28 2.91
C VAL A 6 -5.03 -3.04 2.70
N ILE A 7 -4.62 -1.77 2.67
CA ILE A 7 -3.22 -1.42 2.49
C ILE A 7 -2.37 -1.96 3.64
N ARG A 8 -2.83 -1.78 4.88
CA ARG A 8 -2.10 -2.27 6.06
C ARG A 8 -1.94 -3.78 6.03
N ALA A 9 -3.02 -4.49 5.65
CA ALA A 9 -2.97 -5.95 5.55
C ALA A 9 -1.96 -6.39 4.49
N ALA A 10 -1.96 -5.74 3.33
CA ALA A 10 -1.02 -6.06 2.26
C ALA A 10 0.42 -5.78 2.69
N MET A 11 0.67 -4.64 3.36
CA MET A 11 1.99 -4.30 3.87
C MET A 11 2.49 -5.34 4.86
N LYS A 12 1.62 -5.76 5.77
CA LYS A 12 1.97 -6.75 6.77
C LYS A 12 2.33 -8.07 6.10
N LYS A 13 1.57 -8.49 5.12
CA LYS A 13 1.83 -9.74 4.40
C LYS A 13 3.14 -9.67 3.62
N GLN A 14 3.45 -8.50 3.06
CA GLN A 14 4.68 -8.32 2.29
C GLN A 14 5.88 -7.93 3.17
N GLY A 15 5.67 -7.74 4.47
CA GLY A 15 6.75 -7.41 5.40
C GLY A 15 7.31 -6.01 5.21
N VAL A 16 6.47 -5.05 4.80
CA VAL A 16 6.89 -3.67 4.54
C VAL A 16 6.38 -2.76 5.65
N THR A 17 7.27 -1.93 6.19
CA THR A 17 6.91 -0.95 7.22
C THR A 17 6.55 0.38 6.58
N PHE A 18 5.91 1.27 7.37
CA PHE A 18 5.62 2.63 6.92
C PHE A 18 6.90 3.38 6.57
N SER A 19 7.97 3.16 7.32
CA SER A 19 9.27 3.78 7.03
C SER A 19 9.77 3.38 5.65
N GLN A 20 9.71 2.10 5.34
CA GLN A 20 10.13 1.59 4.03
C GLN A 20 9.23 2.13 2.92
N LEU A 21 7.92 2.14 3.15
CA LEU A 21 6.97 2.64 2.18
C LEU A 21 7.19 4.12 1.89
N SER A 22 7.38 4.93 2.94
CA SER A 22 7.61 6.36 2.76
C SER A 22 8.88 6.62 1.98
N ARG A 23 9.92 5.84 2.23
CA ARG A 23 11.20 5.97 1.51
C ARG A 23 11.02 5.66 0.02
N GLN A 24 10.27 4.62 -0.28
CA GLN A 24 10.00 4.24 -1.67
C GLN A 24 9.18 5.29 -2.40
N LEU A 25 8.24 5.92 -1.71
CA LEU A 25 7.35 6.91 -2.30
C LEU A 25 7.92 8.32 -2.28
N GLY A 26 9.04 8.53 -1.57
CA GLY A 26 9.66 9.85 -1.47
C GLY A 26 8.86 10.82 -0.62
N CYS A 27 8.14 10.32 0.39
CA CYS A 27 7.37 11.15 1.30
C CYS A 27 7.67 10.78 2.75
N THR A 28 7.03 11.46 3.71
CA THR A 28 7.24 11.19 5.13
C THR A 28 6.25 10.14 5.64
N THR A 29 6.61 9.47 6.74
CA THR A 29 5.69 8.54 7.40
C THR A 29 4.45 9.25 7.89
N GLN A 30 4.57 10.52 8.31
CA GLN A 30 3.42 11.32 8.73
C GLN A 30 2.45 11.55 7.58
N ASN A 31 2.96 11.76 6.37
CA ASN A 31 2.13 11.93 5.19
C ASN A 31 1.30 10.67 4.93
N ILE A 32 1.94 9.52 4.98
CA ILE A 32 1.26 8.23 4.78
C ILE A 32 0.24 7.98 5.88
N SER A 33 0.61 8.23 7.13
CA SER A 33 -0.31 8.06 8.26
C SER A 33 -1.53 8.96 8.13
N GLY A 34 -1.32 10.19 7.64
CA GLY A 34 -2.43 11.12 7.40
C GLY A 34 -3.38 10.60 6.33
N LYS A 35 -2.85 10.06 5.23
CA LYS A 35 -3.67 9.47 4.17
C LYS A 35 -4.44 8.25 4.69
N MET A 36 -3.81 7.41 5.48
CA MET A 36 -4.46 6.25 6.10
C MET A 36 -5.61 6.68 7.01
N ARG A 37 -5.40 7.73 7.80
CA ARG A 37 -6.41 8.23 8.72
C ARG A 37 -7.61 8.78 7.97
N ARG A 38 -7.38 9.52 6.88
CA ARG A 38 -8.46 10.07 6.07
C ARG A 38 -9.11 9.03 5.18
N ASP A 39 -8.40 7.94 4.93
CA ASP A 39 -8.86 6.84 4.07
C ASP A 39 -9.30 7.34 2.70
N ASN A 40 -8.51 8.26 2.15
CA ASN A 40 -8.83 8.93 0.88
C ASN A 40 -7.64 8.77 -0.07
N PHE A 41 -7.72 7.78 -0.94
CA PHE A 41 -6.64 7.45 -1.89
C PHE A 41 -7.13 7.55 -3.32
N ARG A 42 -6.31 8.16 -4.16
CA ARG A 42 -6.54 8.16 -5.60
C ARG A 42 -6.02 6.84 -6.17
N GLU A 43 -6.57 6.45 -7.32
CA GLU A 43 -6.12 5.22 -7.97
C GLU A 43 -4.62 5.25 -8.27
N SER A 44 -4.10 6.40 -8.72
CA SER A 44 -2.67 6.55 -8.97
C SER A 44 -1.85 6.32 -7.70
N GLU A 45 -2.34 6.79 -6.55
CA GLU A 45 -1.67 6.58 -5.28
C GLU A 45 -1.68 5.11 -4.88
N LEU A 46 -2.79 4.42 -5.13
CA LEU A 46 -2.88 2.98 -4.85
C LEU A 46 -1.91 2.19 -5.71
N GLN A 47 -1.74 2.56 -6.98
CA GLN A 47 -0.77 1.93 -7.86
C GLN A 47 0.67 2.14 -7.37
N GLU A 48 0.98 3.35 -6.93
CA GLU A 48 2.32 3.66 -6.40
C GLU A 48 2.60 2.86 -5.13
N ILE A 49 1.62 2.80 -4.22
CA ILE A 49 1.76 2.02 -2.99
C ILE A 49 1.95 0.55 -3.33
N ALA A 50 1.15 0.03 -4.26
CA ALA A 50 1.24 -1.36 -4.66
C ALA A 50 2.65 -1.69 -5.18
N THR A 51 3.17 -0.87 -6.07
CA THR A 51 4.51 -1.05 -6.61
C THR A 51 5.56 -1.07 -5.50
N ALA A 52 5.43 -0.16 -4.53
CA ALA A 52 6.38 -0.04 -3.43
C ALA A 52 6.40 -1.27 -2.53
N ILE A 53 5.32 -2.01 -2.45
CA ILE A 53 5.24 -3.21 -1.59
C ILE A 53 5.31 -4.51 -2.40
N GLY A 54 5.74 -4.43 -3.65
CA GLY A 54 5.91 -5.62 -4.50
C GLY A 54 4.61 -6.18 -5.04
N CYS A 55 3.62 -5.31 -5.24
CA CYS A 55 2.30 -5.70 -5.72
C CYS A 55 1.88 -4.86 -6.91
N ARG A 56 0.74 -5.20 -7.48
CA ARG A 56 0.02 -4.31 -8.39
C ARG A 56 -1.40 -4.18 -7.87
N PHE A 57 -2.06 -3.11 -8.21
CA PHE A 57 -3.42 -2.85 -7.73
C PHE A 57 -4.41 -3.05 -8.88
N GLU A 58 -5.33 -4.00 -8.72
CA GLU A 58 -6.40 -4.31 -9.68
C GLU A 58 -7.71 -4.46 -8.91
N GLY A 59 -8.16 -3.37 -8.26
CA GLY A 59 -9.27 -3.44 -7.32
C GLY A 59 -8.87 -4.08 -6.00
N ARG A 60 -7.71 -4.68 -5.94
CA ARG A 60 -7.07 -5.24 -4.74
C ARG A 60 -5.58 -5.37 -5.03
N PHE A 61 -4.81 -5.59 -3.98
CA PHE A 61 -3.37 -5.74 -4.13
C PHE A 61 -3.05 -7.17 -4.57
N ILE A 62 -2.36 -7.29 -5.69
CA ILE A 62 -1.95 -8.57 -6.27
C ILE A 62 -0.42 -8.66 -6.15
N SER A 63 0.07 -9.75 -5.59
CA SER A 63 1.51 -9.96 -5.49
C SER A 63 2.12 -10.18 -6.87
N GLU A 64 3.15 -9.43 -7.20
CA GLU A 64 3.86 -9.62 -8.47
C GLU A 64 4.61 -10.96 -8.49
N GLU A 65 4.98 -11.48 -7.32
CA GLU A 65 5.71 -12.72 -7.21
C GLU A 65 4.82 -13.94 -7.47
N THR A 66 3.62 -13.95 -6.87
CA THR A 66 2.73 -15.11 -6.97
C THR A 66 1.59 -14.92 -7.96
N GLY A 67 1.26 -13.68 -8.29
CA GLY A 67 0.11 -13.36 -9.13
C GLY A 67 -1.22 -13.56 -8.44
N LYS A 68 -1.21 -13.68 -7.12
CA LYS A 68 -2.42 -13.91 -6.33
C LYS A 68 -2.68 -12.74 -5.39
N PRO A 69 -3.95 -12.52 -4.98
CA PRO A 69 -4.28 -11.46 -4.04
C PRO A 69 -3.53 -11.61 -2.72
N VAL A 70 -3.07 -10.49 -2.19
CA VAL A 70 -2.38 -10.42 -0.90
C VAL A 70 -3.44 -10.06 0.15
N GLU A 71 -3.93 -11.06 0.86
CA GLU A 71 -4.94 -10.85 1.89
C GLU A 71 -4.65 -11.63 3.15
#